data_5afa6d323e4d42f7c0d9aa1f0ce51212
#
_entry.id   5afa6d323e4d42f7c0d9aa1f0ce51212
#
_cell.length_a   1.000
_cell.length_b   1.000
_cell.length_c   1.000
_cell.angle_alpha   90.00
_cell.angle_beta   90.00
_cell.angle_gamma   90.00
#
_symmetry.space_group_name_H-M   'P 1'
#
loop_
_entity.id
_entity.type
_entity.pdbx_description
1 polymer ?
#
loop_
_entity_poly.entity_id
_entity_poly.type
_entity_poly.pdbx_seq_one_letter_code
_entity_poly.pdbx_strand_id
1 'polypeptide(L)'
;MAEPNEDDKPSEIKWREDTVGKLDLLVSLDFRMTATPLYSDIVLPAATWYEKHDLSSTDMHPFIHPFNPAIDPLWESRSDWDIYKTLSKAISEMAKDYLPGTFKDVVTTPLGHDSKQELGSEFGIVKDWSKGEIEGIPGKTMPNFAIVERDYTKIYDKFVTLGPLLEKANVGAHGVSFSVKDEYEELKSMLGTWNDNDKNSVRNHRPRIDTARKVADAILNISSATNGKLSQLSYEDLEHQTGMPLKDISQARASEKISFLNITSQPREVIPTAVFPGSNKNGRRYSPFTTNIERLVPFRTLTGRQSYYIDHEIFQQFGESLPVYKPTLPPMVFGTRDKKVKGGQDALVLRYLTPHGKWNIHSTYQDNERMLTLFRGGPVVWLSNEDAEEHDIKDNDWLEVYNRNGVVTARAVTSHRMPKGTMFMYHAQDKHIETPGSEITDTRGGSHNAPTRIHLKPTQLVGGYAQISYHFNYYGPIGNQRDVYVAVRKMKEVNWLED
;
A
#
# COMPACT_ATOMS: atom_id res chain seq x y z
N MET A 1 -3.76 6.64 26.70
CA MET A 1 -5.19 6.31 26.77
C MET A 1 -5.44 5.68 28.12
N ALA A 2 -6.54 5.98 28.78
CA ALA A 2 -6.91 5.29 30.01
C ALA A 2 -7.32 3.86 29.66
N GLU A 3 -6.96 2.89 30.52
CA GLU A 3 -7.44 1.53 30.37
C GLU A 3 -8.96 1.51 30.61
N PRO A 4 -9.79 0.90 29.74
CA PRO A 4 -11.21 0.83 29.98
C PRO A 4 -11.51 0.06 31.25
N ASN A 5 -12.48 0.51 32.02
CA ASN A 5 -12.93 -0.20 33.20
C ASN A 5 -13.50 -1.56 32.82
N GLU A 6 -13.49 -2.52 33.74
CA GLU A 6 -14.12 -3.84 33.54
C GLU A 6 -15.60 -3.71 33.17
N ASP A 7 -16.29 -2.71 33.72
CA ASP A 7 -17.70 -2.45 33.47
C ASP A 7 -17.98 -1.92 32.06
N ASP A 8 -16.96 -1.37 31.36
CA ASP A 8 -17.06 -0.89 29.97
C ASP A 8 -16.81 -2.01 28.93
N LYS A 9 -16.45 -3.20 29.39
CA LYS A 9 -16.23 -4.34 28.50
C LYS A 9 -17.58 -5.03 28.21
N PRO A 10 -17.86 -5.36 26.94
CA PRO A 10 -19.07 -6.10 26.61
C PRO A 10 -19.04 -7.47 27.29
N SER A 11 -20.10 -7.81 28.00
CA SER A 11 -20.27 -9.10 28.69
C SER A 11 -20.59 -10.23 27.72
N GLU A 12 -21.08 -9.94 26.54
CA GLU A 12 -21.52 -10.87 25.53
C GLU A 12 -21.31 -10.33 24.13
N ILE A 13 -20.81 -11.18 23.22
CA ILE A 13 -20.73 -10.89 21.79
C ILE A 13 -21.90 -11.57 21.11
N LYS A 14 -22.75 -10.79 20.43
CA LYS A 14 -23.86 -11.31 19.62
C LYS A 14 -23.58 -11.11 18.15
N TRP A 15 -23.62 -12.20 17.40
CA TRP A 15 -23.54 -12.17 15.96
C TRP A 15 -24.94 -11.92 15.36
N ARG A 16 -24.98 -11.22 14.23
CA ARG A 16 -26.22 -11.08 13.48
C ARG A 16 -26.61 -12.43 12.90
N GLU A 17 -27.89 -12.79 13.00
CA GLU A 17 -28.40 -13.99 12.34
C GLU A 17 -28.44 -13.84 10.83
N ASP A 18 -28.76 -12.62 10.34
CA ASP A 18 -28.79 -12.26 8.93
C ASP A 18 -27.81 -11.13 8.63
N THR A 19 -27.00 -11.28 7.59
CA THR A 19 -26.09 -10.25 7.11
C THR A 19 -26.80 -9.24 6.22
N VAL A 20 -26.61 -7.94 6.46
CA VAL A 20 -27.21 -6.85 5.66
C VAL A 20 -26.34 -6.50 4.44
N GLY A 21 -25.38 -7.28 4.08
CA GLY A 21 -24.47 -7.00 2.98
C GLY A 21 -23.67 -8.23 2.61
N LYS A 22 -22.61 -8.02 1.84
CA LYS A 22 -21.70 -9.08 1.42
C LYS A 22 -20.54 -9.32 2.39
N LEU A 23 -20.33 -8.41 3.33
CA LEU A 23 -19.28 -8.49 4.34
C LEU A 23 -19.93 -8.94 5.65
N ASP A 24 -19.51 -10.08 6.13
CA ASP A 24 -20.01 -10.71 7.34
C ASP A 24 -19.15 -10.37 8.56
N LEU A 25 -17.84 -10.33 8.39
CA LEU A 25 -16.88 -10.10 9.47
C LEU A 25 -15.80 -9.11 9.02
N LEU A 26 -15.62 -8.03 9.77
CA LEU A 26 -14.54 -7.09 9.62
C LEU A 26 -13.63 -7.11 10.86
N VAL A 27 -12.38 -7.52 10.68
CA VAL A 27 -11.37 -7.52 11.74
C VAL A 27 -10.31 -6.49 11.42
N SER A 28 -10.08 -5.55 12.34
CA SER A 28 -9.01 -4.56 12.20
C SER A 28 -7.84 -4.87 13.13
N LEU A 29 -6.63 -4.77 12.59
CA LEU A 29 -5.38 -4.77 13.34
C LEU A 29 -4.79 -3.36 13.25
N ASP A 30 -4.84 -2.62 14.33
CA ASP A 30 -4.32 -1.24 14.36
C ASP A 30 -3.83 -0.91 15.78
N PHE A 31 -2.89 0.00 15.87
CA PHE A 31 -2.42 0.57 17.13
C PHE A 31 -3.19 1.86 17.51
N ARG A 32 -4.19 2.24 16.72
CA ARG A 32 -5.05 3.41 16.93
C ARG A 32 -6.50 3.06 16.60
N MET A 33 -7.44 3.67 17.31
CA MET A 33 -8.87 3.63 16.97
C MET A 33 -9.15 4.66 15.87
N THR A 34 -8.86 4.29 14.63
CA THR A 34 -9.19 5.09 13.45
C THR A 34 -10.60 4.77 12.94
N ALA A 35 -11.02 5.38 11.84
CA ALA A 35 -12.35 5.16 11.30
C ALA A 35 -12.66 3.70 10.98
N THR A 36 -11.72 2.94 10.45
CA THR A 36 -11.95 1.51 10.14
C THR A 36 -12.17 0.66 11.40
N PRO A 37 -11.31 0.73 12.44
CA PRO A 37 -11.56 0.03 13.70
C PRO A 37 -12.90 0.34 14.34
N LEU A 38 -13.39 1.58 14.25
CA LEU A 38 -14.69 1.95 14.80
C LEU A 38 -15.87 1.23 14.14
N TYR A 39 -15.72 0.81 12.88
CA TYR A 39 -16.73 0.03 12.16
C TYR A 39 -16.44 -1.47 12.15
N SER A 40 -15.37 -1.90 12.79
CA SER A 40 -14.99 -3.33 12.80
C SER A 40 -15.74 -4.10 13.87
N ASP A 41 -16.07 -5.35 13.55
CA ASP A 41 -16.67 -6.28 14.51
C ASP A 41 -15.66 -6.69 15.58
N ILE A 42 -14.39 -6.79 15.21
CA ILE A 42 -13.28 -7.13 16.11
C ILE A 42 -12.10 -6.20 15.87
N VAL A 43 -11.55 -5.65 16.94
CA VAL A 43 -10.32 -4.86 16.89
C VAL A 43 -9.23 -5.59 17.69
N LEU A 44 -8.12 -5.90 17.02
CA LEU A 44 -6.94 -6.50 17.63
C LEU A 44 -5.87 -5.43 17.78
N PRO A 45 -5.52 -5.02 19.00
CA PRO A 45 -4.55 -3.95 19.21
C PRO A 45 -3.14 -4.41 18.82
N ALA A 46 -2.52 -3.67 17.90
CA ALA A 46 -1.17 -3.93 17.43
C ALA A 46 -0.13 -3.12 18.22
N ALA A 47 1.00 -3.73 18.51
CA ALA A 47 2.14 -3.07 19.14
C ALA A 47 2.76 -2.03 18.20
N THR A 48 3.19 -0.90 18.78
CA THR A 48 3.89 0.17 18.05
C THR A 48 5.36 -0.17 17.81
N TRP A 49 6.07 0.70 17.09
CA TRP A 49 7.49 0.49 16.75
C TRP A 49 8.42 0.39 17.98
N TYR A 50 8.07 1.02 19.09
CA TYR A 50 8.84 0.97 20.33
C TYR A 50 8.54 -0.25 21.19
N GLU A 51 7.59 -1.08 20.79
CA GLU A 51 7.05 -2.22 21.55
C GLU A 51 7.31 -3.56 20.86
N LYS A 52 7.95 -3.57 19.69
CA LYS A 52 8.13 -4.81 18.92
C LYS A 52 9.50 -4.92 18.25
N HIS A 53 9.89 -6.15 17.95
CA HIS A 53 10.97 -6.43 17.02
C HIS A 53 10.44 -6.41 15.59
N ASP A 54 11.12 -5.67 14.70
CA ASP A 54 10.80 -5.59 13.30
C ASP A 54 12.00 -5.10 12.48
N LEU A 55 11.84 -5.00 11.17
CA LEU A 55 12.82 -4.45 10.24
C LEU A 55 12.23 -3.27 9.49
N SER A 56 13.06 -2.29 9.19
CA SER A 56 12.72 -1.19 8.31
C SER A 56 13.76 -1.03 7.22
N SER A 57 13.30 -0.96 5.99
CA SER A 57 14.10 -0.62 4.81
C SER A 57 13.28 0.25 3.88
N THR A 58 13.95 0.96 2.99
CA THR A 58 13.32 1.78 1.95
C THR A 58 14.21 1.78 0.72
N ASP A 59 13.63 2.05 -0.43
CA ASP A 59 14.35 2.29 -1.67
C ASP A 59 15.03 3.67 -1.73
N MET A 60 14.77 4.52 -0.74
CA MET A 60 15.34 5.87 -0.65
C MET A 60 16.76 5.91 -0.07
N HIS A 61 17.22 4.84 0.57
CA HIS A 61 18.56 4.70 1.11
C HIS A 61 18.98 3.22 1.26
N PRO A 62 20.30 2.93 1.31
CA PRO A 62 20.82 1.56 1.33
C PRO A 62 20.87 0.91 2.73
N PHE A 63 20.22 1.48 3.72
CA PHE A 63 20.35 0.99 5.08
C PHE A 63 19.14 0.17 5.51
N ILE A 64 19.39 -0.93 6.22
CA ILE A 64 18.38 -1.66 6.96
C ILE A 64 18.50 -1.34 8.44
N HIS A 65 17.36 -1.04 9.06
CA HIS A 65 17.26 -0.64 10.45
C HIS A 65 16.46 -1.69 11.23
N PRO A 66 16.88 -2.01 12.47
CA PRO A 66 16.06 -2.81 13.36
C PRO A 66 15.06 -1.92 14.10
N PHE A 67 13.89 -2.45 14.36
CA PHE A 67 13.09 -2.02 15.50
C PHE A 67 13.38 -2.95 16.68
N ASN A 68 13.81 -2.37 17.76
CA ASN A 68 13.97 -3.06 19.04
C ASN A 68 12.97 -2.48 20.04
N PRO A 69 12.26 -3.31 20.80
CA PRO A 69 11.36 -2.81 21.81
C PRO A 69 12.13 -2.05 22.88
N ALA A 70 11.70 -0.85 23.19
CA ALA A 70 12.15 -0.06 24.33
C ALA A 70 11.34 -0.37 25.59
N ILE A 71 10.11 -0.84 25.38
CA ILE A 71 9.15 -1.27 26.39
C ILE A 71 8.42 -2.52 25.89
N ASP A 72 7.85 -3.29 26.79
CA ASP A 72 6.94 -4.37 26.42
C ASP A 72 5.65 -3.79 25.84
N PRO A 73 4.94 -4.53 24.96
CA PRO A 73 3.63 -4.13 24.46
C PRO A 73 2.68 -3.82 25.60
N LEU A 74 2.01 -2.67 25.52
CA LEU A 74 1.07 -2.21 26.55
C LEU A 74 -0.26 -2.93 26.44
N TRP A 75 -0.88 -3.21 27.57
CA TRP A 75 -2.20 -3.86 27.70
C TRP A 75 -2.27 -5.19 26.92
N GLU A 76 -3.24 -5.35 26.08
CA GLU A 76 -3.44 -6.53 25.24
C GLU A 76 -2.76 -6.43 23.87
N SER A 77 -2.01 -5.34 23.60
CA SER A 77 -1.36 -5.16 22.32
C SER A 77 -0.28 -6.22 22.09
N ARG A 78 -0.16 -6.66 20.84
CA ARG A 78 0.81 -7.67 20.41
C ARG A 78 1.48 -7.24 19.11
N SER A 79 2.67 -7.74 18.86
CA SER A 79 3.28 -7.59 17.55
C SER A 79 2.41 -8.24 16.47
N ASP A 80 2.46 -7.72 15.26
CA ASP A 80 1.72 -8.33 14.12
C ASP A 80 2.05 -9.81 13.99
N TRP A 81 3.32 -10.18 14.17
CA TRP A 81 3.73 -11.58 14.18
C TRP A 81 2.99 -12.42 15.24
N ASP A 82 2.91 -11.93 16.48
CA ASP A 82 2.25 -12.66 17.56
C ASP A 82 0.73 -12.74 17.37
N ILE A 83 0.13 -11.69 16.79
CA ILE A 83 -1.30 -11.72 16.40
C ILE A 83 -1.54 -12.84 15.39
N TYR A 84 -0.82 -12.84 14.27
CA TYR A 84 -1.00 -13.86 13.24
C TYR A 84 -0.60 -15.27 13.70
N LYS A 85 0.42 -15.38 14.55
CA LYS A 85 0.79 -16.66 15.18
C LYS A 85 -0.35 -17.20 16.05
N THR A 86 -0.99 -16.34 16.83
CA THR A 86 -2.11 -16.73 17.69
C THR A 86 -3.33 -17.13 16.86
N LEU A 87 -3.67 -16.32 15.85
CA LEU A 87 -4.76 -16.64 14.91
C LEU A 87 -4.51 -17.95 14.18
N SER A 88 -3.30 -18.16 13.66
CA SER A 88 -2.95 -19.40 12.94
C SER A 88 -3.10 -20.63 13.84
N LYS A 89 -2.75 -20.51 15.13
CA LYS A 89 -2.93 -21.58 16.11
C LYS A 89 -4.41 -21.88 16.36
N ALA A 90 -5.20 -20.84 16.64
CA ALA A 90 -6.63 -20.98 16.87
C ALA A 90 -7.35 -21.60 15.66
N ILE A 91 -7.07 -21.10 14.46
CA ILE A 91 -7.63 -21.65 13.22
C ILE A 91 -7.24 -23.12 13.05
N SER A 92 -5.98 -23.47 13.27
CA SER A 92 -5.54 -24.88 13.15
C SER A 92 -6.23 -25.81 14.12
N GLU A 93 -6.53 -25.34 15.32
CA GLU A 93 -7.25 -26.13 16.31
C GLU A 93 -8.73 -26.27 15.95
N MET A 94 -9.39 -25.17 15.62
CA MET A 94 -10.80 -25.18 15.19
C MET A 94 -11.02 -25.97 13.90
N ALA A 95 -10.06 -25.94 12.99
CA ALA A 95 -10.14 -26.67 11.73
C ALA A 95 -10.26 -28.20 11.92
N LYS A 96 -9.84 -28.74 13.05
CA LYS A 96 -10.01 -30.16 13.34
C LYS A 96 -11.49 -30.57 13.40
N ASP A 97 -12.34 -29.64 13.84
CA ASP A 97 -13.77 -29.89 14.01
C ASP A 97 -14.58 -29.37 12.79
N TYR A 98 -14.21 -28.21 12.23
CA TYR A 98 -15.01 -27.53 11.22
C TYR A 98 -14.50 -27.74 9.78
N LEU A 99 -13.20 -28.00 9.60
CA LEU A 99 -12.55 -28.18 8.30
C LEU A 99 -11.54 -29.35 8.34
N PRO A 100 -11.98 -30.55 8.79
CA PRO A 100 -11.07 -31.70 8.94
C PRO A 100 -10.61 -32.22 7.59
N GLY A 101 -9.36 -32.68 7.54
CA GLY A 101 -8.79 -33.33 6.37
C GLY A 101 -8.16 -32.39 5.37
N THR A 102 -7.98 -32.90 4.16
CA THR A 102 -7.30 -32.17 3.07
C THR A 102 -8.31 -31.82 1.99
N PHE A 103 -8.32 -30.55 1.60
CA PHE A 103 -9.15 -30.01 0.54
C PHE A 103 -8.32 -29.84 -0.73
N LYS A 104 -8.84 -30.29 -1.85
CA LYS A 104 -8.28 -29.98 -3.17
C LYS A 104 -8.93 -28.71 -3.70
N ASP A 105 -8.11 -27.75 -4.07
CA ASP A 105 -8.53 -26.47 -4.57
C ASP A 105 -7.81 -26.15 -5.88
N VAL A 106 -8.47 -25.42 -6.78
CA VAL A 106 -7.87 -24.98 -8.03
C VAL A 106 -7.41 -23.53 -7.84
N VAL A 107 -6.13 -23.30 -7.99
CA VAL A 107 -5.57 -21.94 -8.00
C VAL A 107 -5.12 -21.57 -9.39
N THR A 108 -5.35 -20.32 -9.75
CA THR A 108 -4.88 -19.76 -11.00
C THR A 108 -3.84 -18.69 -10.73
N THR A 109 -2.74 -18.72 -11.50
CA THR A 109 -1.81 -17.61 -11.50
C THR A 109 -2.35 -16.55 -12.45
N PRO A 110 -2.53 -15.30 -11.99
CA PRO A 110 -2.93 -14.21 -12.87
C PRO A 110 -1.93 -14.05 -14.01
N LEU A 111 -2.44 -13.71 -15.20
CA LEU A 111 -1.57 -13.37 -16.32
C LEU A 111 -0.88 -12.03 -16.08
N GLY A 112 0.39 -11.98 -16.40
CA GLY A 112 1.12 -10.72 -16.49
C GLY A 112 0.82 -10.03 -17.82
N HIS A 113 0.19 -8.86 -17.77
CA HIS A 113 -0.09 -8.03 -18.94
C HIS A 113 0.95 -6.92 -19.07
N ASP A 114 2.21 -7.31 -19.24
CA ASP A 114 3.36 -6.41 -19.29
C ASP A 114 4.28 -6.62 -20.50
N SER A 115 3.84 -7.39 -21.48
CA SER A 115 4.55 -7.55 -22.72
C SER A 115 4.66 -6.22 -23.48
N LYS A 116 5.73 -6.04 -24.22
CA LYS A 116 5.93 -4.81 -25.02
C LYS A 116 4.79 -4.60 -26.02
N GLN A 117 4.24 -5.67 -26.56
CA GLN A 117 3.11 -5.63 -27.49
C GLN A 117 1.84 -5.13 -26.82
N GLU A 118 1.55 -5.60 -25.60
CA GLU A 118 0.37 -5.16 -24.85
C GLU A 118 0.52 -3.72 -24.37
N LEU A 119 1.69 -3.37 -23.83
CA LEU A 119 1.99 -2.00 -23.41
C LEU A 119 1.97 -1.00 -24.56
N GLY A 120 2.34 -1.43 -25.75
CA GLY A 120 2.35 -0.61 -26.96
C GLY A 120 1.04 -0.60 -27.73
N SER A 121 0.04 -1.40 -27.34
CA SER A 121 -1.25 -1.45 -28.04
C SER A 121 -2.04 -0.15 -27.86
N GLU A 122 -2.68 0.30 -28.91
CA GLU A 122 -3.34 1.62 -28.93
C GLU A 122 -4.44 1.76 -27.85
N PHE A 123 -5.30 0.77 -27.73
CA PHE A 123 -6.41 0.79 -26.78
C PHE A 123 -6.46 -0.46 -25.90
N GLY A 124 -5.32 -1.11 -25.69
CA GLY A 124 -5.22 -2.25 -24.80
C GLY A 124 -5.98 -3.48 -25.28
N ILE A 125 -5.83 -3.75 -26.57
CA ILE A 125 -6.39 -4.99 -27.13
C ILE A 125 -5.57 -6.15 -26.58
N VAL A 126 -6.13 -6.83 -25.59
CA VAL A 126 -5.61 -8.11 -25.12
C VAL A 126 -6.25 -9.19 -25.95
N LYS A 127 -5.44 -9.93 -26.70
CA LYS A 127 -5.91 -11.06 -27.49
C LYS A 127 -6.40 -12.17 -26.58
N ASP A 128 -7.59 -12.66 -26.85
CA ASP A 128 -8.26 -13.68 -26.04
C ASP A 128 -7.98 -15.07 -26.59
N TRP A 129 -7.19 -15.85 -25.87
CA TRP A 129 -6.89 -17.22 -26.20
C TRP A 129 -8.14 -18.10 -26.25
N SER A 130 -9.16 -17.82 -25.44
CA SER A 130 -10.40 -18.59 -25.41
C SER A 130 -11.24 -18.44 -26.68
N LYS A 131 -11.02 -17.33 -27.40
CA LYS A 131 -11.61 -17.07 -28.72
C LYS A 131 -10.73 -17.50 -29.90
N GLY A 132 -9.57 -18.06 -29.64
CA GLY A 132 -8.62 -18.44 -30.69
C GLY A 132 -7.86 -17.26 -31.32
N GLU A 133 -7.89 -16.07 -30.72
CA GLU A 133 -7.18 -14.89 -31.21
C GLU A 133 -5.68 -14.98 -31.01
N ILE A 134 -5.24 -15.84 -30.09
CA ILE A 134 -3.84 -16.16 -29.79
C ILE A 134 -3.73 -17.61 -29.30
N GLU A 135 -2.57 -18.24 -29.51
CA GLU A 135 -2.30 -19.56 -28.96
C GLU A 135 -2.32 -19.55 -27.42
N GLY A 136 -3.03 -20.51 -26.83
CA GLY A 136 -3.13 -20.68 -25.37
C GLY A 136 -1.88 -21.32 -24.78
N ILE A 137 -1.01 -20.53 -24.19
CA ILE A 137 0.20 -21.00 -23.49
C ILE A 137 0.04 -20.75 -22.00
N PRO A 138 -0.04 -21.83 -21.16
CA PRO A 138 -0.24 -21.68 -19.71
C PRO A 138 0.81 -20.76 -19.05
N GLY A 139 0.36 -19.81 -18.27
CA GLY A 139 1.19 -18.83 -17.59
C GLY A 139 1.74 -17.69 -18.47
N LYS A 140 1.41 -17.69 -19.77
CA LYS A 140 1.80 -16.64 -20.73
C LYS A 140 0.59 -15.96 -21.36
N THR A 141 -0.15 -16.69 -22.17
CA THR A 141 -1.31 -16.17 -22.88
C THR A 141 -2.63 -16.68 -22.31
N MET A 142 -2.59 -17.74 -21.52
CA MET A 142 -3.72 -18.24 -20.74
C MET A 142 -3.32 -18.46 -19.27
N PRO A 143 -4.27 -18.39 -18.31
CA PRO A 143 -3.98 -18.66 -16.92
C PRO A 143 -3.36 -20.04 -16.73
N ASN A 144 -2.41 -20.14 -15.80
CA ASN A 144 -1.87 -21.42 -15.36
C ASN A 144 -2.70 -21.92 -14.18
N PHE A 145 -3.24 -23.12 -14.30
CA PHE A 145 -4.03 -23.77 -13.27
C PHE A 145 -3.21 -24.80 -12.54
N ALA A 146 -3.25 -24.76 -11.22
CA ALA A 146 -2.64 -25.79 -10.39
C ALA A 146 -3.65 -26.28 -9.35
N ILE A 147 -3.67 -27.60 -9.13
CA ILE A 147 -4.40 -28.20 -8.02
C ILE A 147 -3.49 -28.15 -6.80
N VAL A 148 -3.94 -27.51 -5.74
CA VAL A 148 -3.26 -27.45 -4.45
C VAL A 148 -4.05 -28.21 -3.39
N GLU A 149 -3.34 -28.88 -2.53
CA GLU A 149 -3.93 -29.52 -1.36
C GLU A 149 -3.77 -28.60 -0.15
N ARG A 150 -4.89 -28.32 0.52
CA ARG A 150 -4.96 -27.45 1.70
C ARG A 150 -5.38 -28.27 2.91
N ASP A 151 -4.56 -28.28 3.92
CA ASP A 151 -4.86 -28.80 5.25
C ASP A 151 -4.85 -27.63 6.24
N TYR A 152 -6.03 -27.20 6.63
CA TYR A 152 -6.21 -26.06 7.53
C TYR A 152 -5.78 -26.36 8.96
N THR A 153 -5.73 -27.65 9.35
CA THR A 153 -5.22 -28.07 10.65
C THR A 153 -3.71 -27.83 10.82
N LYS A 154 -2.99 -27.52 9.72
CA LYS A 154 -1.54 -27.34 9.68
C LYS A 154 -1.10 -25.89 9.42
N ILE A 155 -2.01 -24.92 9.50
CA ILE A 155 -1.66 -23.51 9.25
C ILE A 155 -0.60 -23.03 10.24
N TYR A 156 -0.78 -23.29 11.53
CA TYR A 156 0.18 -22.92 12.57
C TYR A 156 1.55 -23.56 12.33
N ASP A 157 1.59 -24.83 12.03
CA ASP A 157 2.84 -25.54 11.79
C ASP A 157 3.63 -24.95 10.62
N LYS A 158 2.93 -24.56 9.54
CA LYS A 158 3.54 -23.90 8.39
C LYS A 158 3.99 -22.49 8.72
N PHE A 159 3.21 -21.76 9.52
CA PHE A 159 3.50 -20.38 9.89
C PHE A 159 4.79 -20.25 10.70
N VAL A 160 5.03 -21.14 11.66
CA VAL A 160 6.20 -21.10 12.55
C VAL A 160 7.43 -21.85 12.03
N THR A 161 7.42 -22.30 10.78
CA THR A 161 8.51 -23.08 10.17
C THR A 161 8.88 -22.66 8.76
N LEU A 162 8.29 -21.60 8.20
CA LEU A 162 8.32 -21.22 6.78
C LEU A 162 7.68 -22.26 5.84
N GLY A 163 7.01 -23.26 6.39
CA GLY A 163 6.34 -24.31 5.63
C GLY A 163 7.29 -25.28 4.90
N PRO A 164 6.71 -26.29 4.24
CA PRO A 164 7.49 -27.36 3.59
C PRO A 164 8.03 -26.97 2.19
N LEU A 165 7.53 -25.90 1.58
CA LEU A 165 7.87 -25.57 0.21
C LEU A 165 9.24 -24.93 0.08
N LEU A 166 9.70 -24.20 1.09
CA LEU A 166 10.98 -23.49 1.04
C LEU A 166 12.19 -24.44 0.88
N GLU A 167 12.07 -25.67 1.37
CA GLU A 167 13.08 -26.71 1.16
C GLU A 167 13.22 -27.13 -0.30
N LYS A 168 12.18 -26.95 -1.12
CA LYS A 168 12.07 -27.48 -2.48
C LYS A 168 11.87 -26.41 -3.54
N ALA A 169 11.30 -25.27 -3.15
CA ALA A 169 11.01 -24.17 -4.04
C ALA A 169 12.10 -23.10 -3.96
N ASN A 170 12.22 -22.35 -5.02
CA ASN A 170 13.06 -21.17 -5.05
C ASN A 170 12.31 -19.97 -4.44
N VAL A 171 13.07 -19.01 -3.95
CA VAL A 171 12.57 -17.64 -3.68
C VAL A 171 13.02 -16.71 -4.77
N GLY A 172 12.28 -15.65 -5.00
CA GLY A 172 12.66 -14.69 -6.01
C GLY A 172 11.73 -13.50 -6.08
N ALA A 173 12.14 -12.50 -6.84
CA ALA A 173 11.39 -11.31 -7.16
C ALA A 173 11.88 -10.72 -8.48
N HIS A 174 11.04 -9.93 -9.14
CA HIS A 174 11.41 -9.22 -10.38
C HIS A 174 11.95 -10.11 -11.52
N GLY A 175 11.44 -11.33 -11.62
CA GLY A 175 11.85 -12.27 -12.69
C GLY A 175 13.08 -13.11 -12.39
N VAL A 176 13.72 -12.93 -11.24
CA VAL A 176 14.84 -13.77 -10.80
C VAL A 176 14.39 -14.76 -9.74
N SER A 177 14.97 -15.95 -9.73
CA SER A 177 14.57 -17.03 -8.82
C SER A 177 15.79 -17.84 -8.39
N PHE A 178 15.96 -18.03 -7.09
CA PHE A 178 17.13 -18.67 -6.49
C PHE A 178 16.75 -19.80 -5.56
N SER A 179 17.56 -20.87 -5.57
CA SER A 179 17.50 -21.87 -4.52
C SER A 179 18.04 -21.28 -3.22
N VAL A 180 17.28 -21.42 -2.16
CA VAL A 180 17.66 -20.99 -0.79
C VAL A 180 17.88 -22.18 0.15
N LYS A 181 18.23 -23.33 -0.42
CA LYS A 181 18.41 -24.56 0.35
C LYS A 181 19.53 -24.44 1.39
N ASP A 182 20.63 -23.83 1.01
CA ASP A 182 21.78 -23.64 1.90
C ASP A 182 21.43 -22.66 3.03
N GLU A 183 20.77 -21.57 2.69
CA GLU A 183 20.30 -20.56 3.63
C GLU A 183 19.22 -21.13 4.58
N TYR A 184 18.39 -22.04 4.09
CA TYR A 184 17.42 -22.74 4.92
C TYR A 184 18.07 -23.68 5.95
N GLU A 185 19.10 -24.43 5.55
CA GLU A 185 19.87 -25.26 6.47
C GLU A 185 20.64 -24.39 7.49
N GLU A 186 21.16 -23.25 7.08
CA GLU A 186 21.79 -22.32 7.99
C GLU A 186 20.80 -21.76 9.02
N LEU A 187 19.57 -21.44 8.62
CA LEU A 187 18.51 -21.00 9.54
C LEU A 187 18.22 -22.05 10.62
N LYS A 188 18.24 -23.33 10.30
CA LYS A 188 18.09 -24.42 11.30
C LYS A 188 19.18 -24.35 12.36
N SER A 189 20.41 -24.13 11.91
CA SER A 189 21.55 -24.00 12.84
C SER A 189 21.46 -22.74 13.70
N MET A 190 21.06 -21.62 13.11
CA MET A 190 21.02 -20.31 13.75
C MET A 190 19.83 -20.15 14.72
N LEU A 191 18.64 -20.60 14.32
CA LEU A 191 17.40 -20.40 15.07
C LEU A 191 16.99 -21.62 15.93
N GLY A 192 17.68 -22.76 15.74
CA GLY A 192 17.29 -24.05 16.28
C GLY A 192 16.15 -24.68 15.47
N THR A 193 15.83 -25.92 15.82
CA THR A 193 14.76 -26.69 15.17
C THR A 193 13.63 -27.00 16.13
N TRP A 194 12.47 -27.26 15.58
CA TRP A 194 11.37 -27.86 16.31
C TRP A 194 11.66 -29.35 16.54
N ASN A 195 11.37 -29.82 17.75
CA ASN A 195 11.50 -31.22 18.14
C ASN A 195 10.27 -31.59 19.00
N ASP A 196 9.15 -31.83 18.34
CA ASP A 196 7.92 -32.21 19.01
C ASP A 196 7.95 -33.67 19.42
N ASN A 197 7.24 -34.02 20.49
CA ASN A 197 7.10 -35.40 20.96
C ASN A 197 6.34 -36.29 19.96
N ASP A 198 5.46 -35.68 19.15
CA ASP A 198 4.82 -36.38 18.04
C ASP A 198 5.83 -36.49 16.88
N LYS A 199 6.26 -37.74 16.62
CA LYS A 199 7.21 -38.01 15.53
C LYS A 199 6.68 -37.65 14.14
N ASN A 200 5.37 -37.55 13.97
CA ASN A 200 4.71 -37.21 12.70
C ASN A 200 4.44 -35.72 12.59
N SER A 201 4.86 -34.91 13.54
CA SER A 201 4.69 -33.47 13.47
C SER A 201 5.43 -32.88 12.25
N VAL A 202 4.72 -32.13 11.45
CA VAL A 202 5.30 -31.45 10.27
C VAL A 202 6.32 -30.37 10.63
N ARG A 203 6.41 -29.98 11.90
CA ARG A 203 7.39 -29.02 12.41
C ARG A 203 8.77 -29.64 12.63
N ASN A 204 8.83 -30.96 12.94
CA ASN A 204 10.08 -31.60 13.31
C ASN A 204 11.20 -31.40 12.29
N HIS A 205 12.38 -31.08 12.78
CA HIS A 205 13.61 -30.81 12.00
C HIS A 205 13.54 -29.56 11.11
N ARG A 206 12.54 -28.70 11.28
CA ARG A 206 12.43 -27.40 10.59
C ARG A 206 12.86 -26.25 11.45
N PRO A 207 13.25 -25.10 10.83
CA PRO A 207 13.65 -23.91 11.57
C PRO A 207 12.58 -23.50 12.59
N ARG A 208 12.99 -23.16 13.78
CA ARG A 208 12.06 -22.72 14.83
C ARG A 208 11.88 -21.21 14.76
N ILE A 209 10.85 -20.76 14.03
CA ILE A 209 10.49 -19.36 13.85
C ILE A 209 9.28 -19.03 14.72
N ASP A 210 9.50 -18.91 16.01
CA ASP A 210 8.44 -18.75 17.01
C ASP A 210 8.36 -17.34 17.62
N THR A 211 9.27 -16.44 17.23
CA THR A 211 9.31 -15.05 17.70
C THR A 211 9.53 -14.07 16.55
N ALA A 212 9.06 -12.81 16.69
CA ALA A 212 9.25 -11.75 15.70
C ALA A 212 10.73 -11.50 15.38
N ARG A 213 11.62 -11.57 16.39
CA ARG A 213 13.06 -11.47 16.18
C ARG A 213 13.62 -12.54 15.26
N LYS A 214 13.21 -13.80 15.44
CA LYS A 214 13.65 -14.91 14.57
C LYS A 214 13.11 -14.77 13.15
N VAL A 215 11.92 -14.18 12.98
CA VAL A 215 11.41 -13.81 11.66
C VAL A 215 12.32 -12.81 10.98
N ALA A 216 12.75 -11.78 11.71
CA ALA A 216 13.68 -10.79 11.18
C ALA A 216 15.02 -11.46 10.73
N ASP A 217 15.57 -12.37 11.52
CA ASP A 217 16.74 -13.14 11.12
C ASP A 217 16.47 -13.99 9.86
N ALA A 218 15.31 -14.63 9.77
CA ALA A 218 14.94 -15.39 8.58
C ALA A 218 14.84 -14.51 7.32
N ILE A 219 14.23 -13.33 7.44
CA ILE A 219 14.14 -12.35 6.34
C ILE A 219 15.54 -11.92 5.90
N LEU A 220 16.40 -11.58 6.84
CA LEU A 220 17.78 -11.14 6.54
C LEU A 220 18.60 -12.24 5.84
N ASN A 221 18.38 -13.48 6.22
CA ASN A 221 19.13 -14.62 5.68
C ASN A 221 18.66 -15.03 4.27
N ILE A 222 17.37 -15.06 4.01
CA ILE A 222 16.81 -15.58 2.75
C ILE A 222 16.41 -14.50 1.73
N SER A 223 16.62 -13.23 2.04
CA SER A 223 16.29 -12.14 1.12
C SER A 223 17.43 -11.86 0.16
N SER A 224 17.12 -11.80 -1.14
CA SER A 224 18.06 -11.31 -2.16
C SER A 224 18.33 -9.80 -2.05
N ALA A 225 17.61 -9.10 -1.21
CA ALA A 225 17.80 -7.66 -0.95
C ALA A 225 18.84 -7.38 0.15
N THR A 226 19.34 -8.41 0.83
CA THR A 226 20.44 -8.27 1.80
C THR A 226 21.77 -8.61 1.16
N ASN A 227 22.88 -8.31 1.83
CA ASN A 227 24.22 -8.67 1.33
C ASN A 227 24.40 -10.19 1.30
N GLY A 228 25.40 -10.65 0.56
CA GLY A 228 25.77 -12.06 0.46
C GLY A 228 25.45 -12.72 -0.88
N LYS A 229 25.46 -14.06 -0.87
CA LYS A 229 25.34 -14.90 -2.08
C LYS A 229 24.05 -14.59 -2.87
N LEU A 230 22.90 -14.45 -2.22
CA LEU A 230 21.63 -14.22 -2.90
C LEU A 230 21.60 -12.86 -3.59
N SER A 231 22.17 -11.84 -2.97
CA SER A 231 22.34 -10.53 -3.60
C SER A 231 23.23 -10.61 -4.83
N GLN A 232 24.35 -11.32 -4.74
CA GLN A 232 25.24 -11.54 -5.89
C GLN A 232 24.52 -12.25 -7.03
N LEU A 233 23.83 -13.35 -6.76
CA LEU A 233 23.06 -14.09 -7.76
C LEU A 233 21.99 -13.23 -8.45
N SER A 234 21.36 -12.34 -7.69
CA SER A 234 20.40 -11.39 -8.23
C SER A 234 21.02 -10.44 -9.26
N TYR A 235 22.22 -9.93 -8.98
CA TYR A 235 22.94 -9.07 -9.92
C TYR A 235 23.50 -9.84 -11.13
N GLU A 236 23.98 -11.07 -10.93
CA GLU A 236 24.45 -11.94 -12.02
C GLU A 236 23.30 -12.28 -12.98
N ASP A 237 22.12 -12.57 -12.47
CA ASP A 237 20.96 -12.86 -13.30
C ASP A 237 20.50 -11.61 -14.07
N LEU A 238 20.47 -10.46 -13.44
CA LEU A 238 20.15 -9.20 -14.11
C LEU A 238 21.22 -8.84 -15.17
N GLU A 239 22.50 -9.12 -14.92
CA GLU A 239 23.57 -8.99 -15.90
C GLU A 239 23.31 -9.89 -17.13
N HIS A 240 22.92 -11.15 -16.89
CA HIS A 240 22.58 -12.06 -17.95
C HIS A 240 21.37 -11.60 -18.78
N GLN A 241 20.33 -11.09 -18.12
CA GLN A 241 19.12 -10.60 -18.78
C GLN A 241 19.35 -9.32 -19.60
N THR A 242 20.23 -8.44 -19.15
CA THR A 242 20.41 -7.11 -19.75
C THR A 242 21.68 -6.97 -20.61
N GLY A 243 22.63 -7.87 -20.45
CA GLY A 243 23.95 -7.77 -21.06
C GLY A 243 24.84 -6.67 -20.44
N MET A 244 24.44 -6.06 -19.33
CA MET A 244 25.18 -5.00 -18.65
C MET A 244 26.01 -5.54 -17.50
N PRO A 245 27.28 -5.11 -17.31
CA PRO A 245 28.13 -5.61 -16.22
C PRO A 245 27.63 -5.11 -14.87
N LEU A 246 27.09 -5.99 -14.03
CA LEU A 246 26.43 -5.67 -12.76
C LEU A 246 26.94 -6.48 -11.58
N LYS A 247 27.45 -7.69 -11.77
CA LYS A 247 27.86 -8.59 -10.69
C LYS A 247 28.93 -8.01 -9.78
N ASP A 248 29.77 -7.11 -10.28
CA ASP A 248 30.79 -6.44 -9.47
C ASP A 248 30.20 -5.55 -8.37
N ILE A 249 28.95 -5.12 -8.49
CA ILE A 249 28.26 -4.30 -7.50
C ILE A 249 28.12 -5.03 -6.15
N SER A 250 27.81 -6.33 -6.19
CA SER A 250 27.61 -7.15 -4.99
C SER A 250 28.75 -8.12 -4.70
N GLN A 251 29.69 -8.32 -5.64
CA GLN A 251 30.75 -9.33 -5.51
C GLN A 251 31.59 -9.17 -4.23
N ALA A 252 31.92 -7.94 -3.86
CA ALA A 252 32.71 -7.66 -2.66
C ALA A 252 32.01 -8.06 -1.34
N ARG A 253 30.70 -8.27 -1.39
CA ARG A 253 29.85 -8.60 -0.23
C ARG A 253 29.21 -9.99 -0.35
N ALA A 254 29.64 -10.80 -1.30
CA ALA A 254 29.06 -12.12 -1.58
C ALA A 254 29.12 -13.09 -0.38
N SER A 255 30.11 -12.95 0.48
CA SER A 255 30.26 -13.74 1.71
C SER A 255 29.71 -13.04 2.97
N GLU A 256 29.22 -11.81 2.87
CA GLU A 256 28.71 -11.06 4.01
C GLU A 256 27.34 -11.59 4.42
N LYS A 257 27.20 -11.94 5.71
CA LYS A 257 25.95 -12.36 6.31
C LYS A 257 25.56 -11.37 7.38
N ILE A 258 24.29 -11.00 7.37
CA ILE A 258 23.73 -10.02 8.30
C ILE A 258 22.66 -10.70 9.13
N SER A 259 22.84 -10.70 10.45
CA SER A 259 21.83 -11.11 11.43
C SER A 259 21.15 -9.90 12.05
N PHE A 260 20.02 -10.13 12.71
CA PHE A 260 19.33 -9.09 13.47
C PHE A 260 20.24 -8.49 14.56
N LEU A 261 21.08 -9.31 15.21
CA LEU A 261 22.03 -8.84 16.20
C LEU A 261 23.06 -7.86 15.59
N ASN A 262 23.50 -8.10 14.36
CA ASN A 262 24.48 -7.21 13.71
C ASN A 262 23.91 -5.82 13.45
N ILE A 263 22.61 -5.71 13.16
CA ILE A 263 21.97 -4.42 12.87
C ILE A 263 21.48 -3.69 14.12
N THR A 264 21.41 -4.37 15.27
CA THR A 264 20.97 -3.73 16.54
C THR A 264 21.96 -2.70 17.06
N SER A 265 23.25 -2.87 16.81
CA SER A 265 24.28 -1.93 17.25
C SER A 265 24.37 -0.70 16.34
N GLN A 266 24.17 -0.91 15.05
CA GLN A 266 24.13 0.14 14.02
C GLN A 266 23.43 -0.38 12.76
N PRO A 267 22.73 0.47 12.02
CA PRO A 267 22.18 0.11 10.73
C PRO A 267 23.28 -0.40 9.78
N ARG A 268 22.96 -1.44 9.02
CA ARG A 268 23.87 -1.98 8.01
C ARG A 268 23.48 -1.48 6.62
N GLU A 269 24.49 -1.13 5.85
CA GLU A 269 24.32 -0.90 4.43
C GLU A 269 24.06 -2.25 3.74
N VAL A 270 22.95 -2.32 3.01
CA VAL A 270 22.58 -3.48 2.22
C VAL A 270 22.40 -3.09 0.77
N ILE A 271 22.38 -4.07 -0.12
CA ILE A 271 22.02 -3.88 -1.51
C ILE A 271 20.57 -4.30 -1.67
N PRO A 272 19.61 -3.38 -1.63
CA PRO A 272 18.19 -3.72 -1.43
C PRO A 272 17.60 -4.53 -2.58
N THR A 273 17.99 -4.27 -3.80
CA THR A 273 17.62 -5.08 -4.98
C THR A 273 18.58 -4.82 -6.11
N ALA A 274 18.57 -5.70 -7.12
CA ALA A 274 19.30 -5.46 -8.36
C ALA A 274 18.76 -4.24 -9.16
N VAL A 275 17.54 -3.78 -8.86
CA VAL A 275 16.92 -2.62 -9.51
C VAL A 275 17.26 -1.31 -8.78
N PHE A 276 17.40 -1.37 -7.46
CA PHE A 276 17.74 -0.23 -6.60
C PHE A 276 18.96 -0.57 -5.74
N PRO A 277 20.16 -0.59 -6.31
CA PRO A 277 21.35 -0.95 -5.56
C PRO A 277 21.75 0.20 -4.63
N GLY A 278 21.83 -0.09 -3.37
CA GLY A 278 22.41 0.80 -2.39
C GLY A 278 23.93 0.69 -2.37
N SER A 279 24.59 0.74 -3.52
CA SER A 279 26.03 0.56 -3.56
C SER A 279 26.80 1.83 -3.25
N ASN A 280 27.86 1.69 -2.47
CA ASN A 280 28.83 2.75 -2.23
C ASN A 280 30.13 2.38 -2.96
N LYS A 281 30.44 3.07 -4.04
CA LYS A 281 31.69 2.90 -4.75
C LYS A 281 32.48 4.21 -4.70
N ASN A 282 33.73 4.13 -4.27
CA ASN A 282 34.65 5.27 -4.20
C ASN A 282 34.14 6.44 -3.35
N GLY A 283 33.47 6.15 -2.24
CA GLY A 283 32.90 7.18 -1.35
C GLY A 283 31.64 7.85 -1.87
N ARG A 284 31.17 7.49 -3.07
CA ARG A 284 29.90 7.97 -3.61
C ARG A 284 28.77 7.17 -3.02
N ARG A 285 27.83 7.89 -2.44
CA ARG A 285 26.65 7.30 -1.82
C ARG A 285 25.59 6.93 -2.83
N TYR A 286 24.76 5.99 -2.42
CA TYR A 286 23.57 5.53 -3.07
C TYR A 286 22.69 6.64 -3.64
N SER A 287 22.21 6.38 -4.83
CA SER A 287 21.12 7.12 -5.48
C SER A 287 20.18 6.11 -6.13
N PRO A 288 18.86 6.26 -5.99
CA PRO A 288 17.92 5.52 -6.83
C PRO A 288 18.33 5.65 -8.30
N PHE A 289 18.14 4.60 -9.08
CA PHE A 289 18.51 4.56 -10.51
C PHE A 289 20.00 4.57 -10.83
N THR A 290 20.88 4.34 -9.86
CA THR A 290 22.33 4.24 -10.11
C THR A 290 22.64 3.20 -11.19
N THR A 291 22.00 2.04 -11.16
CA THR A 291 22.17 1.01 -12.22
C THR A 291 21.71 1.49 -13.58
N ASN A 292 20.64 2.24 -13.67
CA ASN A 292 20.15 2.76 -14.94
C ASN A 292 21.08 3.84 -15.51
N ILE A 293 21.56 4.74 -14.66
CA ILE A 293 22.35 5.91 -15.09
C ILE A 293 23.82 5.55 -15.29
N GLU A 294 24.41 4.78 -14.36
CA GLU A 294 25.85 4.49 -14.36
C GLU A 294 26.20 3.17 -15.06
N ARG A 295 25.29 2.21 -15.01
CA ARG A 295 25.49 0.88 -15.60
C ARG A 295 24.64 0.65 -16.84
N LEU A 296 23.84 1.64 -17.24
CA LEU A 296 23.02 1.62 -18.45
C LEU A 296 22.01 0.47 -18.50
N VAL A 297 21.60 -0.04 -17.34
CA VAL A 297 20.49 -0.98 -17.26
C VAL A 297 19.24 -0.28 -17.79
N PRO A 298 18.52 -0.86 -18.76
CA PRO A 298 17.33 -0.23 -19.31
C PRO A 298 16.30 0.12 -18.24
N PHE A 299 15.70 1.29 -18.33
CA PHE A 299 14.51 1.60 -17.55
C PHE A 299 13.36 0.68 -17.94
N ARG A 300 12.43 0.43 -17.01
CA ARG A 300 11.23 -0.35 -17.27
C ARG A 300 10.20 0.48 -18.05
N THR A 301 10.63 1.02 -19.17
CA THR A 301 9.82 1.76 -20.15
C THR A 301 9.88 1.03 -21.48
N LEU A 302 9.02 1.38 -22.41
CA LEU A 302 8.97 0.74 -23.72
C LEU A 302 10.27 0.81 -24.49
N THR A 303 10.96 1.94 -24.39
CA THR A 303 12.24 2.18 -25.08
C THR A 303 13.45 1.80 -24.23
N GLY A 304 13.26 1.42 -22.97
CA GLY A 304 14.32 1.21 -22.01
C GLY A 304 15.02 2.51 -21.55
N ARG A 305 14.51 3.65 -21.96
CA ARG A 305 15.11 4.97 -21.71
C ARG A 305 14.16 5.85 -20.91
N GLN A 306 14.70 6.81 -20.20
CA GLN A 306 13.93 7.93 -19.71
C GLN A 306 13.49 8.78 -20.90
N SER A 307 12.19 8.93 -21.11
CA SER A 307 11.64 9.58 -22.29
C SER A 307 11.20 11.00 -21.96
N TYR A 308 11.76 11.98 -22.63
CA TYR A 308 11.28 13.37 -22.63
C TYR A 308 10.26 13.63 -23.74
N TYR A 309 10.31 12.83 -24.79
CA TYR A 309 9.37 12.82 -25.90
C TYR A 309 8.83 11.41 -26.08
N ILE A 310 7.52 11.27 -26.17
CA ILE A 310 6.86 10.00 -26.38
C ILE A 310 6.49 9.91 -27.87
N ASP A 311 7.26 9.12 -28.57
CA ASP A 311 7.09 8.88 -30.01
C ASP A 311 6.05 7.74 -30.21
N HIS A 312 4.78 8.10 -30.01
CA HIS A 312 3.67 7.19 -30.19
C HIS A 312 2.52 7.93 -30.87
N GLU A 313 1.92 7.35 -31.87
CA GLU A 313 0.92 7.99 -32.73
C GLU A 313 -0.24 8.65 -31.94
N ILE A 314 -0.81 7.93 -30.96
CA ILE A 314 -1.89 8.48 -30.12
C ILE A 314 -1.42 9.69 -29.32
N PHE A 315 -0.22 9.65 -28.76
CA PHE A 315 0.32 10.81 -28.03
C PHE A 315 0.54 11.99 -28.95
N GLN A 316 1.00 11.76 -30.16
CA GLN A 316 1.15 12.82 -31.17
C GLN A 316 -0.21 13.41 -31.56
N GLN A 317 -1.21 12.58 -31.86
CA GLN A 317 -2.56 13.02 -32.22
C GLN A 317 -3.22 13.87 -31.14
N PHE A 318 -3.00 13.55 -29.87
CA PHE A 318 -3.52 14.35 -28.75
C PHE A 318 -2.61 15.47 -28.29
N GLY A 319 -1.45 15.68 -28.96
CA GLY A 319 -0.49 16.71 -28.59
C GLY A 319 0.12 16.52 -27.20
N GLU A 320 0.32 15.26 -26.78
CA GLU A 320 0.83 14.87 -25.46
C GLU A 320 2.19 14.17 -25.54
N SER A 321 2.85 14.19 -26.68
CA SER A 321 4.20 13.63 -26.82
C SER A 321 5.25 14.35 -25.98
N LEU A 322 5.03 15.62 -25.67
CA LEU A 322 5.75 16.39 -24.67
C LEU A 322 4.81 16.79 -23.54
N PRO A 323 5.33 16.99 -22.31
CA PRO A 323 4.57 17.62 -21.24
C PRO A 323 4.15 19.04 -21.68
N VAL A 324 2.86 19.25 -21.85
CA VAL A 324 2.29 20.54 -22.24
C VAL A 324 1.21 20.94 -21.26
N TYR A 325 1.09 22.24 -21.02
CA TYR A 325 -0.03 22.75 -20.25
C TYR A 325 -1.33 22.52 -21.01
N LYS A 326 -2.30 21.94 -20.31
CA LYS A 326 -3.69 21.88 -20.77
C LYS A 326 -4.59 22.52 -19.72
N PRO A 327 -5.60 23.29 -20.15
CA PRO A 327 -6.53 23.87 -19.20
C PRO A 327 -7.28 22.76 -18.46
N THR A 328 -7.69 23.07 -17.24
CA THR A 328 -8.52 22.18 -16.43
C THR A 328 -9.86 21.93 -17.07
N LEU A 329 -10.47 20.80 -16.76
CA LEU A 329 -11.85 20.53 -17.20
C LEU A 329 -12.78 21.60 -16.62
N PRO A 330 -13.79 22.07 -17.42
CA PRO A 330 -14.72 23.10 -16.94
C PRO A 330 -15.51 22.64 -15.71
N PRO A 331 -15.88 23.56 -14.79
CA PRO A 331 -16.64 23.22 -13.59
C PRO A 331 -17.92 22.42 -13.84
N MET A 332 -18.58 22.65 -14.97
CA MET A 332 -19.81 21.91 -15.34
C MET A 332 -19.60 20.40 -15.47
N VAL A 333 -18.37 19.93 -15.79
CA VAL A 333 -18.04 18.50 -15.87
C VAL A 333 -18.18 17.84 -14.50
N PHE A 334 -17.97 18.60 -13.44
CA PHE A 334 -18.07 18.12 -12.05
C PHE A 334 -19.48 18.31 -11.45
N GLY A 335 -20.43 18.84 -12.22
CA GLY A 335 -21.80 19.07 -11.76
C GLY A 335 -21.93 20.14 -10.68
N THR A 336 -20.97 21.06 -10.57
CA THR A 336 -20.99 22.14 -9.57
C THR A 336 -22.20 23.08 -9.70
N ARG A 337 -22.83 23.09 -10.88
CA ARG A 337 -24.07 23.82 -11.19
C ARG A 337 -25.22 22.89 -11.57
N ASP A 338 -25.10 21.60 -11.25
CA ASP A 338 -26.16 20.62 -11.56
C ASP A 338 -27.33 20.83 -10.60
N LYS A 339 -28.54 20.95 -11.17
CA LYS A 339 -29.80 21.07 -10.41
C LYS A 339 -30.07 19.85 -9.52
N LYS A 340 -29.45 18.70 -9.84
CA LYS A 340 -29.54 17.48 -9.02
C LYS A 340 -28.74 17.59 -7.71
N VAL A 341 -27.78 18.50 -7.66
CA VAL A 341 -27.00 18.77 -6.46
C VAL A 341 -27.65 19.95 -5.75
N LYS A 342 -28.27 19.68 -4.63
CA LYS A 342 -29.00 20.65 -3.79
C LYS A 342 -28.12 21.88 -3.50
N GLY A 343 -28.56 23.07 -3.85
CA GLY A 343 -27.84 24.31 -3.61
C GLY A 343 -26.71 24.64 -4.63
N GLY A 344 -26.56 23.85 -5.70
CA GLY A 344 -25.46 24.03 -6.65
C GLY A 344 -25.49 25.31 -7.50
N GLN A 345 -26.63 26.03 -7.58
CA GLN A 345 -26.71 27.24 -8.41
C GLN A 345 -26.14 28.49 -7.78
N ASP A 346 -26.24 28.62 -6.46
CA ASP A 346 -25.82 29.80 -5.69
C ASP A 346 -24.55 29.58 -4.87
N ALA A 347 -23.86 28.47 -5.11
CA ALA A 347 -22.67 28.11 -4.38
C ALA A 347 -21.41 28.73 -4.98
N LEU A 348 -20.45 29.07 -4.13
CA LEU A 348 -19.09 29.41 -4.52
C LEU A 348 -18.43 28.23 -5.23
N VAL A 349 -17.91 28.45 -6.44
CA VAL A 349 -17.24 27.38 -7.21
C VAL A 349 -15.74 27.58 -7.20
N LEU A 350 -15.02 26.62 -6.62
CA LEU A 350 -13.58 26.65 -6.44
C LEU A 350 -12.88 25.44 -7.04
N ARG A 351 -11.64 25.65 -7.45
CA ARG A 351 -10.72 24.55 -7.77
C ARG A 351 -10.28 23.86 -6.48
N TYR A 352 -10.42 22.54 -6.43
CA TYR A 352 -10.17 21.77 -5.23
C TYR A 352 -8.89 20.92 -5.35
N LEU A 353 -7.98 21.12 -4.41
CA LEU A 353 -6.69 20.44 -4.33
C LEU A 353 -6.62 19.60 -3.06
N THR A 354 -5.92 18.45 -3.13
CA THR A 354 -5.73 17.55 -1.98
C THR A 354 -4.24 17.28 -1.72
N PRO A 355 -3.47 18.30 -1.27
CA PRO A 355 -2.05 18.14 -1.02
C PRO A 355 -1.77 17.29 0.22
N HIS A 356 -0.51 16.81 0.33
CA HIS A 356 -0.02 16.18 1.55
C HIS A 356 -0.02 17.14 2.74
N GLY A 357 -0.36 16.63 3.91
CA GLY A 357 -0.29 17.41 5.14
C GLY A 357 1.16 17.63 5.60
N LYS A 358 1.43 18.80 6.15
CA LYS A 358 2.76 19.16 6.65
C LYS A 358 3.12 18.43 7.94
N TRP A 359 2.15 18.11 8.78
CA TRP A 359 2.34 17.67 10.15
C TRP A 359 1.94 16.20 10.38
N ASN A 360 1.64 15.48 9.32
CA ASN A 360 1.19 14.09 9.34
C ASN A 360 1.83 13.28 8.22
N ILE A 361 1.76 11.96 8.39
CA ILE A 361 2.09 10.99 7.33
C ILE A 361 0.79 10.25 7.02
N HIS A 362 0.09 10.67 5.97
CA HIS A 362 -1.28 10.25 5.70
C HIS A 362 -2.16 10.48 6.93
N SER A 363 -2.85 9.46 7.47
CA SER A 363 -3.65 9.56 8.69
C SER A 363 -2.83 9.46 9.99
N THR A 364 -1.56 9.08 9.91
CA THR A 364 -0.70 8.94 11.09
C THR A 364 -0.43 10.29 11.72
N TYR A 365 -0.52 10.36 13.04
CA TYR A 365 -0.39 11.53 13.91
C TYR A 365 -1.57 12.51 13.92
N GLN A 366 -2.65 12.23 13.22
CA GLN A 366 -3.82 13.11 13.23
C GLN A 366 -4.67 13.00 14.50
N ASP A 367 -4.50 11.96 15.26
CA ASP A 367 -5.08 11.72 16.59
C ASP A 367 -4.17 12.18 17.74
N ASN A 368 -2.99 12.70 17.42
CA ASN A 368 -2.10 13.28 18.41
C ASN A 368 -2.54 14.72 18.74
N GLU A 369 -2.83 15.02 19.98
CA GLU A 369 -3.35 16.31 20.45
C GLU A 369 -2.49 17.50 19.99
N ARG A 370 -1.17 17.40 20.06
CA ARG A 370 -0.26 18.47 19.61
C ARG A 370 -0.31 18.66 18.12
N MET A 371 -0.40 17.56 17.34
CA MET A 371 -0.54 17.64 15.89
C MET A 371 -1.91 18.17 15.49
N LEU A 372 -2.97 17.79 16.16
CA LEU A 372 -4.31 18.34 15.95
C LEU A 372 -4.32 19.87 16.14
N THR A 373 -3.63 20.38 17.14
CA THR A 373 -3.48 21.83 17.35
C THR A 373 -2.83 22.52 16.14
N LEU A 374 -1.78 21.90 15.55
CA LEU A 374 -1.12 22.43 14.35
C LEU A 374 -1.98 22.37 13.09
N PHE A 375 -2.92 21.44 13.04
CA PHE A 375 -3.93 21.31 11.98
C PHE A 375 -5.19 22.14 12.21
N ARG A 376 -5.26 22.89 13.29
CA ARG A 376 -6.48 23.62 13.71
C ARG A 376 -7.62 22.68 14.12
N GLY A 377 -7.32 21.46 14.52
CA GLY A 377 -8.24 20.46 15.06
C GLY A 377 -9.29 19.97 14.05
N GLY A 378 -9.10 18.80 13.49
CA GLY A 378 -10.06 18.10 12.64
C GLY A 378 -10.14 18.54 11.18
N PRO A 379 -11.22 18.26 10.47
CA PRO A 379 -11.34 18.48 9.04
C PRO A 379 -11.46 19.97 8.72
N VAL A 380 -10.46 20.47 8.00
CA VAL A 380 -10.41 21.87 7.57
C VAL A 380 -10.15 21.99 6.08
N VAL A 381 -10.75 23.01 5.47
CA VAL A 381 -10.51 23.43 4.09
C VAL A 381 -10.01 24.86 4.06
N TRP A 382 -8.99 25.10 3.26
CA TRP A 382 -8.36 26.41 3.14
C TRP A 382 -8.88 27.11 1.89
N LEU A 383 -9.30 28.37 2.03
CA LEU A 383 -9.76 29.22 0.93
C LEU A 383 -9.26 30.64 1.11
N SER A 384 -9.34 31.45 0.04
CA SER A 384 -8.89 32.85 0.10
C SER A 384 -9.83 33.71 0.96
N ASN A 385 -9.28 34.76 1.55
CA ASN A 385 -10.11 35.74 2.24
C ASN A 385 -11.12 36.42 1.30
N GLU A 386 -10.71 36.67 0.05
CA GLU A 386 -11.57 37.30 -0.95
C GLU A 386 -12.80 36.44 -1.28
N ASP A 387 -12.58 35.13 -1.56
CA ASP A 387 -13.69 34.21 -1.81
C ASP A 387 -14.59 34.05 -0.59
N ALA A 388 -14.01 34.06 0.61
CA ALA A 388 -14.74 33.94 1.84
C ALA A 388 -15.63 35.15 2.11
N GLU A 389 -15.09 36.38 1.94
CA GLU A 389 -15.81 37.63 2.13
C GLU A 389 -16.97 37.79 1.12
N GLU A 390 -16.74 37.43 -0.16
CA GLU A 390 -17.77 37.49 -1.21
C GLU A 390 -18.98 36.59 -0.93
N HIS A 391 -18.80 35.56 -0.09
CA HIS A 391 -19.85 34.55 0.21
C HIS A 391 -20.22 34.46 1.70
N ASP A 392 -19.91 35.49 2.50
CA ASP A 392 -20.17 35.54 3.95
C ASP A 392 -19.69 34.30 4.73
N ILE A 393 -18.53 33.79 4.33
CA ILE A 393 -17.84 32.69 5.00
C ILE A 393 -16.82 33.27 5.97
N LYS A 394 -16.91 32.87 7.24
CA LYS A 394 -15.97 33.27 8.30
C LYS A 394 -15.02 32.12 8.64
N ASP A 395 -13.87 32.44 9.19
CA ASP A 395 -12.95 31.44 9.74
C ASP A 395 -13.68 30.56 10.78
N ASN A 396 -13.51 29.26 10.67
CA ASN A 396 -14.19 28.21 11.44
C ASN A 396 -15.68 27.94 11.11
N ASP A 397 -16.27 28.61 10.15
CA ASP A 397 -17.61 28.21 9.68
C ASP A 397 -17.57 26.78 9.13
N TRP A 398 -18.60 25.99 9.39
CA TRP A 398 -18.77 24.69 8.79
C TRP A 398 -19.29 24.85 7.36
N LEU A 399 -18.61 24.17 6.44
CA LEU A 399 -18.90 24.19 5.02
C LEU A 399 -19.21 22.80 4.50
N GLU A 400 -20.07 22.75 3.50
CA GLU A 400 -20.20 21.63 2.59
C GLU A 400 -19.43 21.93 1.32
N VAL A 401 -18.52 21.03 0.98
CA VAL A 401 -17.67 21.05 -0.23
C VAL A 401 -18.10 19.86 -1.08
N TYR A 402 -18.69 20.10 -2.23
CA TYR A 402 -19.38 19.05 -2.97
C TYR A 402 -19.33 19.21 -4.48
N ASN A 403 -19.54 18.11 -5.15
CA ASN A 403 -19.80 18.03 -6.57
C ASN A 403 -20.63 16.76 -6.88
N ARG A 404 -20.77 16.36 -8.14
CA ARG A 404 -21.53 15.14 -8.50
C ARG A 404 -20.92 13.84 -7.97
N ASN A 405 -19.65 13.84 -7.55
CA ASN A 405 -18.95 12.65 -7.07
C ASN A 405 -19.21 12.40 -5.58
N GLY A 406 -19.36 13.46 -4.79
CA GLY A 406 -19.60 13.34 -3.37
C GLY A 406 -19.52 14.68 -2.63
N VAL A 407 -19.63 14.61 -1.31
CA VAL A 407 -19.61 15.74 -0.40
C VAL A 407 -18.58 15.54 0.72
N VAL A 408 -18.00 16.62 1.17
CA VAL A 408 -17.15 16.72 2.36
C VAL A 408 -17.71 17.84 3.24
N THR A 409 -17.83 17.59 4.53
CA THR A 409 -18.08 18.62 5.52
C THR A 409 -16.78 18.96 6.24
N ALA A 410 -16.43 20.23 6.31
CA ALA A 410 -15.18 20.68 6.91
C ALA A 410 -15.29 22.13 7.37
N ARG A 411 -14.45 22.54 8.34
CA ARG A 411 -14.38 23.93 8.78
C ARG A 411 -13.55 24.78 7.84
N ALA A 412 -13.99 26.00 7.63
CA ALA A 412 -13.26 27.01 6.86
C ALA A 412 -11.98 27.44 7.57
N VAL A 413 -10.91 27.54 6.83
CA VAL A 413 -9.71 28.30 7.18
C VAL A 413 -9.52 29.38 6.13
N THR A 414 -9.81 30.62 6.47
CA THR A 414 -9.62 31.74 5.56
C THR A 414 -8.18 32.25 5.64
N SER A 415 -7.57 32.55 4.51
CA SER A 415 -6.14 32.90 4.48
C SER A 415 -5.75 33.73 3.28
N HIS A 416 -4.93 34.77 3.50
CA HIS A 416 -4.27 35.54 2.44
C HIS A 416 -3.22 34.72 1.66
N ARG A 417 -2.85 33.53 2.13
CA ARG A 417 -1.95 32.61 1.41
C ARG A 417 -2.63 31.83 0.30
N MET A 418 -3.96 31.85 0.28
CA MET A 418 -4.74 31.16 -0.73
C MET A 418 -5.05 32.09 -1.88
N PRO A 419 -4.78 31.68 -3.12
CA PRO A 419 -5.20 32.44 -4.28
C PRO A 419 -6.71 32.33 -4.47
N LYS A 420 -7.35 33.43 -4.91
CA LYS A 420 -8.78 33.45 -5.26
C LYS A 420 -9.12 32.35 -6.25
N GLY A 421 -10.27 31.72 -6.09
CA GLY A 421 -10.76 30.65 -6.95
C GLY A 421 -10.18 29.27 -6.64
N THR A 422 -9.41 29.12 -5.55
CA THR A 422 -8.75 27.86 -5.19
C THR A 422 -9.01 27.51 -3.72
N MET A 423 -9.26 26.25 -3.50
CA MET A 423 -9.43 25.65 -2.18
C MET A 423 -8.53 24.41 -2.06
N PHE A 424 -8.03 24.12 -0.88
CA PHE A 424 -7.42 22.82 -0.63
C PHE A 424 -7.84 22.21 0.71
N MET A 425 -7.77 20.90 0.77
CA MET A 425 -7.89 20.10 1.98
C MET A 425 -6.71 19.15 2.06
N TYR A 426 -6.02 19.10 3.18
CA TYR A 426 -4.98 18.10 3.38
C TYR A 426 -5.57 16.70 3.31
N HIS A 427 -4.89 15.80 2.58
CA HIS A 427 -5.38 14.45 2.39
C HIS A 427 -5.28 13.58 3.65
N ALA A 428 -6.03 12.49 3.64
CA ALA A 428 -5.96 11.41 4.62
C ALA A 428 -6.25 11.83 6.08
N GLN A 429 -7.05 12.89 6.29
CA GLN A 429 -7.53 13.20 7.63
C GLN A 429 -8.54 12.14 8.08
N ASP A 430 -8.48 11.74 9.32
CA ASP A 430 -9.48 10.87 9.92
C ASP A 430 -10.79 11.65 10.11
N LYS A 431 -11.86 11.14 9.54
CA LYS A 431 -13.12 11.88 9.41
C LYS A 431 -14.26 11.32 10.22
N HIS A 432 -14.05 10.16 10.82
CA HIS A 432 -15.18 9.45 11.37
C HIS A 432 -15.84 10.21 12.52
N ILE A 433 -15.06 10.61 13.52
CA ILE A 433 -15.58 11.21 14.75
C ILE A 433 -15.85 12.71 14.60
N GLU A 434 -15.11 13.39 13.75
CA GLU A 434 -15.03 14.84 13.67
C GLU A 434 -15.82 15.43 12.48
N THR A 435 -16.63 14.62 11.81
CA THR A 435 -17.34 15.03 10.61
C THR A 435 -18.83 15.05 10.86
N PRO A 436 -19.47 16.24 10.83
CA PRO A 436 -20.92 16.33 10.99
C PRO A 436 -21.67 15.79 9.77
N GLY A 437 -22.95 15.59 9.92
CA GLY A 437 -23.86 15.24 8.85
C GLY A 437 -23.91 16.31 7.77
N SER A 438 -24.03 15.88 6.52
CA SER A 438 -24.23 16.77 5.38
C SER A 438 -25.70 17.08 5.18
N GLU A 439 -26.06 18.35 5.02
CA GLU A 439 -27.43 18.76 4.65
C GLU A 439 -27.81 18.35 3.21
N ILE A 440 -26.81 18.01 2.38
CA ILE A 440 -27.03 17.59 0.99
C ILE A 440 -27.41 16.12 0.92
N THR A 441 -26.75 15.26 1.67
CA THR A 441 -26.90 13.80 1.59
C THR A 441 -27.66 13.19 2.76
N ASP A 442 -27.91 13.97 3.81
CA ASP A 442 -28.48 13.51 5.09
C ASP A 442 -27.68 12.34 5.73
N THR A 443 -26.39 12.25 5.38
CA THR A 443 -25.43 11.29 5.91
C THR A 443 -24.17 12.00 6.38
N ARG A 444 -23.32 11.31 7.12
CA ARG A 444 -22.03 11.86 7.58
C ARG A 444 -21.20 12.34 6.39
N GLY A 445 -20.54 13.47 6.52
CA GLY A 445 -19.67 14.02 5.47
C GLY A 445 -18.52 13.07 5.12
N GLY A 446 -18.14 13.04 3.85
CA GLY A 446 -17.13 12.13 3.32
C GLY A 446 -15.68 12.54 3.60
N SER A 447 -14.76 11.75 3.12
CA SER A 447 -13.33 12.07 3.15
C SER A 447 -12.93 13.11 2.09
N HIS A 448 -11.70 13.62 2.17
CA HIS A 448 -11.12 14.53 1.19
C HIS A 448 -11.22 14.03 -0.27
N ASN A 449 -11.29 12.72 -0.49
CA ASN A 449 -11.43 12.12 -1.81
C ASN A 449 -12.90 11.98 -2.29
N ALA A 450 -13.88 12.25 -1.44
CA ALA A 450 -15.28 12.13 -1.84
C ALA A 450 -15.64 12.97 -3.10
N PRO A 451 -15.18 14.24 -3.24
CA PRO A 451 -15.40 15.00 -4.46
C PRO A 451 -14.45 14.65 -5.62
N THR A 452 -13.44 13.81 -5.41
CA THR A 452 -12.45 13.48 -6.43
C THR A 452 -12.85 12.24 -7.23
N ARG A 453 -12.39 12.16 -8.48
CA ARG A 453 -12.55 10.99 -9.34
C ARG A 453 -11.44 10.98 -10.40
N ILE A 454 -11.01 9.80 -10.78
CA ILE A 454 -10.10 9.62 -11.91
C ILE A 454 -10.86 9.89 -13.21
N HIS A 455 -10.33 10.77 -14.03
CA HIS A 455 -10.76 11.02 -15.40
C HIS A 455 -9.67 10.51 -16.34
N LEU A 456 -9.95 9.41 -17.04
CA LEU A 456 -9.00 8.83 -17.99
C LEU A 456 -8.98 9.64 -19.28
N LYS A 457 -7.78 9.99 -19.74
CA LYS A 457 -7.56 10.55 -21.08
C LYS A 457 -7.31 9.42 -22.07
N PRO A 458 -7.54 9.63 -23.38
CA PRO A 458 -7.23 8.63 -24.40
C PRO A 458 -5.78 8.16 -24.35
N THR A 459 -4.84 9.05 -24.12
CA THR A 459 -3.40 8.72 -23.99
C THR A 459 -3.07 7.82 -22.77
N GLN A 460 -3.89 7.83 -21.72
CA GLN A 460 -3.76 6.94 -20.58
C GLN A 460 -4.31 5.54 -20.86
N LEU A 461 -5.03 5.35 -21.94
CA LEU A 461 -5.53 4.06 -22.40
C LEU A 461 -4.59 3.34 -23.37
N VAL A 462 -3.49 3.96 -23.76
CA VAL A 462 -2.42 3.29 -24.52
C VAL A 462 -1.86 2.15 -23.66
N GLY A 463 -1.82 0.93 -24.21
CA GLY A 463 -1.55 -0.26 -23.46
C GLY A 463 -2.77 -0.84 -22.70
N GLY A 464 -3.85 -0.12 -22.64
CA GLY A 464 -5.16 -0.55 -22.14
C GLY A 464 -5.13 -1.31 -20.82
N TYR A 465 -5.50 -2.58 -20.85
CA TYR A 465 -5.57 -3.40 -19.64
C TYR A 465 -4.20 -3.56 -18.97
N ALA A 466 -3.14 -3.72 -19.73
CA ALA A 466 -1.78 -3.81 -19.19
C ALA A 466 -1.39 -2.54 -18.43
N GLN A 467 -1.69 -1.38 -19.00
CA GLN A 467 -1.48 -0.08 -18.38
C GLN A 467 -2.23 0.05 -17.04
N ILE A 468 -3.50 -0.31 -17.02
CA ILE A 468 -4.35 -0.23 -15.83
C ILE A 468 -3.94 -1.25 -14.77
N SER A 469 -3.55 -2.46 -15.18
CA SER A 469 -3.22 -3.54 -14.25
C SER A 469 -1.90 -3.34 -13.52
N TYR A 470 -0.92 -2.72 -14.17
CA TYR A 470 0.44 -2.62 -13.62
C TYR A 470 0.81 -1.23 -13.15
N HIS A 471 0.67 -0.22 -14.01
CA HIS A 471 1.04 1.15 -13.69
C HIS A 471 0.28 2.13 -14.57
N PHE A 472 -0.51 2.98 -13.98
CA PHE A 472 -1.29 4.01 -14.67
C PHE A 472 -0.49 4.93 -15.60
N ASN A 473 0.81 4.95 -15.53
CA ASN A 473 1.64 5.89 -16.25
C ASN A 473 2.85 5.24 -16.89
N TYR A 474 2.72 3.99 -17.27
CA TYR A 474 3.80 3.27 -17.91
C TYR A 474 4.26 3.95 -19.19
N TYR A 475 3.35 4.65 -19.84
CA TYR A 475 3.56 5.28 -21.12
C TYR A 475 3.47 6.79 -21.11
N GLY A 476 2.76 7.39 -20.23
CA GLY A 476 2.42 8.79 -20.31
C GLY A 476 2.97 9.62 -19.16
N PRO A 477 2.90 10.95 -19.27
CA PRO A 477 3.13 11.80 -18.13
C PRO A 477 2.18 11.43 -17.02
N ILE A 478 2.67 11.42 -15.79
CA ILE A 478 1.87 11.17 -14.59
C ILE A 478 0.77 12.22 -14.53
N GLY A 479 -0.42 11.83 -14.96
CA GLY A 479 -1.60 12.65 -14.88
C GLY A 479 -2.06 12.73 -13.43
N ASN A 480 -1.72 13.80 -12.74
CA ASN A 480 -2.28 14.05 -11.45
C ASN A 480 -3.62 14.74 -11.62
N GLN A 481 -4.70 14.03 -11.43
CA GLN A 481 -6.08 14.49 -11.62
C GLN A 481 -6.58 15.33 -10.44
N ARG A 482 -5.77 16.27 -9.99
CA ARG A 482 -6.13 17.19 -8.89
C ARG A 482 -6.84 18.46 -9.35
N ASP A 483 -7.24 18.52 -10.59
CA ASP A 483 -7.95 19.64 -11.17
C ASP A 483 -9.47 19.48 -11.08
N VAL A 484 -9.95 19.19 -9.89
CA VAL A 484 -11.37 19.01 -9.62
C VAL A 484 -11.99 20.34 -9.21
N TYR A 485 -13.19 20.62 -9.69
CA TYR A 485 -13.99 21.74 -9.20
C TYR A 485 -15.04 21.25 -8.20
N VAL A 486 -15.27 22.05 -7.19
CA VAL A 486 -16.28 21.84 -6.17
C VAL A 486 -17.15 23.09 -6.02
N ALA A 487 -18.38 22.88 -5.61
CA ALA A 487 -19.23 23.92 -5.08
C ALA A 487 -19.08 23.94 -3.56
N VAL A 488 -19.14 25.14 -2.99
CA VAL A 488 -18.95 25.36 -1.55
C VAL A 488 -20.11 26.17 -1.01
N ARG A 489 -20.69 25.75 0.06
CA ARG A 489 -21.68 26.54 0.79
C ARG A 489 -21.49 26.42 2.28
N LYS A 490 -21.91 27.46 3.00
CA LYS A 490 -22.00 27.44 4.46
C LYS A 490 -23.14 26.54 4.90
N MET A 491 -22.89 25.71 5.90
CA MET A 491 -23.92 24.89 6.54
C MET A 491 -24.83 25.80 7.37
N LYS A 492 -26.12 25.53 7.34
CA LYS A 492 -27.12 26.26 8.13
C LYS A 492 -27.13 25.75 9.56
N GLU A 493 -26.96 24.46 9.73
CA GLU A 493 -26.97 23.77 11.01
C GLU A 493 -25.88 22.70 11.02
N VAL A 494 -25.25 22.50 12.19
CA VAL A 494 -24.23 21.47 12.38
C VAL A 494 -24.86 20.32 13.15
N ASN A 495 -25.14 19.24 12.45
CA ASN A 495 -25.71 18.03 13.03
C ASN A 495 -24.60 16.99 13.24
N TRP A 496 -24.26 16.73 14.50
CA TRP A 496 -23.39 15.64 14.89
C TRP A 496 -24.25 14.38 15.03
N LEU A 497 -24.25 13.57 13.98
CA LEU A 497 -24.99 12.32 13.98
C LEU A 497 -24.54 11.47 15.16
N GLU A 498 -25.48 11.10 15.99
CA GLU A 498 -25.27 10.10 17.04
C GLU A 498 -25.29 8.73 16.39
N ASP A 499 -24.26 7.92 16.62
CA ASP A 499 -24.14 6.54 16.11
C ASP A 499 -24.81 5.57 17.07
#